data_8fcb0dc2450ea852b09280150308506e
#
_entry.id   8fcb0dc2450ea852b09280150308506e
#
_cell.length_a   1.000
_cell.length_b   1.000
_cell.length_c   1.000
_cell.angle_alpha   90.00
_cell.angle_beta   90.00
_cell.angle_gamma   90.00
#
_symmetry.space_group_name_H-M   'P 1'
#
loop_
_entity.id
_entity.type
_entity.pdbx_description
1 polymer ?
#
loop_
_entity_poly.entity_id
_entity_poly.type
_entity_poly.pdbx_seq_one_letter_code
_entity_poly.pdbx_strand_id
1 'polypeptide(L)'
;VPLAGSGGSREPGASGGVRTTIGPRQVLLPLPDGGPYEDGDTEDRHRTLARLGLKVAHPDAVHPLLEKLGATPASPRAVLTTPQVRAAVENSLDADEDAYDLFADELGGGLGAPLGAEELAEAVLGLVRDANLAPGDEPWLAALALPDEEGELAPAGELVYPGSPFQRVIREDELAACDAELAARWGEQPLTAVGVLADFALVRAADVVLDPDELEPRDGDFAEPDDPGLLDAVDVWCEDILDALPDTPVPPVVTELLAVRDLDLVDDDCWPQVLAMLSRPPLRDALTTPVRVLLPDGTTESVRPYTAWWLRGHPVLDGRRPAGLRSAGGDPLLSGLYESADAGEVDAQVLRALGVRTSVAALLDEPGGAAELLTRLADPDVTVGPAQLHALYGALTDLDPDDVTLPDELRAVVGGEIEVVDAGTALVADAPDLMPLAVRHPLLPVRPSRAAELAELLQVRRLSETVTAEVRSEGVRHEVPDEVRVLLGPATPDTYFEHESLVLDDGTELDWRLTPDGTLHAATLEGVAAGLAWAAAQWPRRFEVAALLEDPERGEELAEARWFD
;
A
#
# COMPACT_ATOMS: atom_id res chain seq x y z
N VAL A 1 -33.82 43.53 -13.81
CA VAL A 1 -34.52 42.72 -12.79
C VAL A 1 -34.48 43.48 -11.47
N PRO A 2 -35.62 43.74 -10.81
CA PRO A 2 -35.65 44.27 -9.44
C PRO A 2 -35.05 43.30 -8.46
N LEU A 3 -34.24 43.78 -7.50
CA LEU A 3 -33.55 42.97 -6.51
C LEU A 3 -34.26 43.01 -5.15
N ALA A 4 -34.24 41.90 -4.42
CA ALA A 4 -34.72 41.81 -3.04
C ALA A 4 -33.78 42.55 -2.08
N GLY A 5 -34.29 42.97 -0.90
CA GLY A 5 -33.51 43.71 0.12
C GLY A 5 -33.39 45.21 -0.08
N SER A 6 -34.04 45.81 -1.10
CA SER A 6 -34.08 47.28 -1.33
C SER A 6 -35.30 47.98 -0.72
N GLY A 7 -35.98 47.36 0.22
CA GLY A 7 -37.17 47.89 0.86
C GLY A 7 -36.88 48.52 2.22
N GLY A 8 -36.47 49.74 2.27
CA GLY A 8 -36.55 50.53 3.50
C GLY A 8 -38.00 50.76 3.90
N SER A 9 -38.25 50.74 5.21
CA SER A 9 -39.51 51.05 5.90
C SER A 9 -40.31 52.14 5.18
N ARG A 10 -41.61 51.88 5.01
CA ARG A 10 -42.60 52.91 4.54
C ARG A 10 -42.67 54.02 5.54
N GLU A 11 -41.77 54.98 5.45
CA GLU A 11 -42.10 56.36 5.86
C GLU A 11 -42.54 57.15 4.63
N PRO A 12 -43.65 57.86 4.72
CA PRO A 12 -44.15 58.61 3.59
C PRO A 12 -43.25 59.84 3.37
N GLY A 13 -42.28 59.74 2.46
CA GLY A 13 -41.40 60.84 2.09
C GLY A 13 -39.98 60.47 1.62
N ALA A 14 -39.50 59.24 1.81
CA ALA A 14 -38.21 58.83 1.32
C ALA A 14 -38.35 58.13 -0.02
N SER A 15 -37.73 58.64 -1.07
CA SER A 15 -37.61 57.97 -2.38
C SER A 15 -36.62 56.80 -2.26
N GLY A 16 -37.07 55.65 -1.73
CA GLY A 16 -36.32 54.40 -1.75
C GLY A 16 -36.22 53.89 -3.19
N GLY A 17 -35.08 54.07 -3.84
CA GLY A 17 -34.84 53.62 -5.19
C GLY A 17 -34.81 52.09 -5.25
N VAL A 18 -35.67 51.48 -6.07
CA VAL A 18 -35.63 50.04 -6.38
C VAL A 18 -34.33 49.75 -7.13
N ARG A 19 -33.47 48.97 -6.55
CA ARG A 19 -32.27 48.51 -7.23
C ARG A 19 -32.62 47.54 -8.35
N THR A 20 -31.98 47.70 -9.50
CA THR A 20 -32.17 46.82 -10.67
C THR A 20 -30.86 46.37 -11.26
N THR A 21 -30.81 45.14 -11.79
CA THR A 21 -29.66 44.63 -12.54
C THR A 21 -30.04 44.37 -14.00
N ILE A 22 -29.06 44.48 -14.90
CA ILE A 22 -29.26 44.33 -16.36
C ILE A 22 -29.00 42.89 -16.83
N GLY A 23 -28.28 42.05 -16.10
CA GLY A 23 -27.95 40.69 -16.51
C GLY A 23 -28.69 39.61 -15.70
N PRO A 24 -29.58 38.81 -16.31
CA PRO A 24 -30.27 37.73 -15.58
C PRO A 24 -29.36 36.57 -15.19
N ARG A 25 -28.25 36.34 -15.88
CA ARG A 25 -27.29 35.24 -15.57
C ARG A 25 -26.59 35.36 -14.20
N GLN A 26 -26.62 36.50 -13.57
CA GLN A 26 -26.04 36.78 -12.26
C GLN A 26 -27.10 36.93 -11.17
N VAL A 27 -28.34 36.54 -11.46
CA VAL A 27 -29.46 36.73 -10.54
C VAL A 27 -29.91 35.38 -10.00
N LEU A 28 -30.01 35.29 -8.69
CA LEU A 28 -30.59 34.14 -7.99
C LEU A 28 -32.12 34.36 -7.88
N LEU A 29 -32.88 33.31 -8.12
CA LEU A 29 -34.33 33.31 -7.97
C LEU A 29 -34.72 32.77 -6.60
N PRO A 30 -35.54 33.48 -5.79
CA PRO A 30 -36.03 32.94 -4.53
C PRO A 30 -36.80 31.65 -4.78
N LEU A 31 -36.65 30.67 -3.87
CA LEU A 31 -37.37 29.40 -3.96
C LEU A 31 -38.86 29.58 -3.74
N PRO A 32 -39.75 28.92 -4.51
CA PRO A 32 -41.19 29.18 -4.50
C PRO A 32 -41.89 28.82 -3.17
N ASP A 33 -41.33 27.90 -2.36
CA ASP A 33 -41.95 27.41 -1.13
C ASP A 33 -41.14 27.75 0.14
N GLY A 34 -40.39 28.84 0.15
CA GLY A 34 -39.58 29.23 1.32
C GLY A 34 -38.40 28.32 1.63
N GLY A 35 -38.29 27.14 0.97
CA GLY A 35 -37.28 26.12 1.23
C GLY A 35 -37.47 25.42 2.59
N PRO A 36 -36.52 24.56 3.02
CA PRO A 36 -36.61 23.84 4.29
C PRO A 36 -36.52 24.69 5.57
N TYR A 37 -36.70 25.97 5.46
CA TYR A 37 -36.52 26.97 6.52
C TYR A 37 -37.87 27.46 7.05
N GLU A 38 -38.37 26.73 8.03
CA GLU A 38 -39.68 27.03 8.60
C GLU A 38 -39.71 28.19 9.62
N ASP A 39 -38.62 28.70 10.15
CA ASP A 39 -38.66 29.76 11.17
C ASP A 39 -37.44 30.70 11.05
N GLY A 40 -37.52 31.71 10.22
CA GLY A 40 -36.50 32.73 10.19
C GLY A 40 -36.83 33.85 9.20
N ASP A 41 -36.56 35.07 9.58
CA ASP A 41 -36.84 36.28 8.87
C ASP A 41 -36.27 36.25 7.45
N THR A 42 -37.12 36.03 6.46
CA THR A 42 -36.78 36.03 5.02
C THR A 42 -36.06 37.33 4.61
N GLU A 43 -36.34 38.45 5.33
CA GLU A 43 -35.66 39.74 5.08
C GLU A 43 -34.22 39.72 5.56
N ASP A 44 -33.89 39.10 6.71
CA ASP A 44 -32.52 39.02 7.20
C ASP A 44 -31.65 38.13 6.30
N ARG A 45 -32.21 37.05 5.79
CA ARG A 45 -31.55 36.20 4.83
C ARG A 45 -31.24 36.91 3.50
N HIS A 46 -32.21 37.61 2.94
CA HIS A 46 -31.97 38.43 1.73
C HIS A 46 -30.90 39.48 1.98
N ARG A 47 -30.85 40.04 3.19
CA ARG A 47 -29.85 41.02 3.60
C ARG A 47 -28.45 40.39 3.68
N THR A 48 -28.32 39.21 4.28
CA THR A 48 -27.08 38.45 4.33
C THR A 48 -26.57 38.10 2.93
N LEU A 49 -27.42 37.56 2.04
CA LEU A 49 -27.07 37.26 0.66
C LEU A 49 -26.65 38.51 -0.12
N ALA A 50 -27.29 39.65 0.16
CA ALA A 50 -26.91 40.91 -0.46
C ALA A 50 -25.55 41.43 0.04
N ARG A 51 -25.22 41.24 1.33
CA ARG A 51 -23.89 41.54 1.91
C ARG A 51 -22.79 40.66 1.37
N LEU A 52 -23.12 39.42 0.99
CA LEU A 52 -22.21 38.51 0.24
C LEU A 52 -22.05 38.91 -1.24
N GLY A 53 -22.61 40.06 -1.67
CA GLY A 53 -22.53 40.55 -3.05
C GLY A 53 -23.46 39.82 -4.04
N LEU A 54 -24.40 39.00 -3.55
CA LEU A 54 -25.31 38.24 -4.37
C LEU A 54 -26.53 39.04 -4.78
N LYS A 55 -27.00 38.83 -5.99
CA LYS A 55 -28.17 39.54 -6.56
C LYS A 55 -29.38 38.60 -6.55
N VAL A 56 -30.25 38.74 -5.59
CA VAL A 56 -31.49 37.96 -5.50
C VAL A 56 -32.65 38.76 -6.10
N ALA A 57 -33.45 38.15 -6.99
CA ALA A 57 -34.62 38.78 -7.57
C ALA A 57 -35.67 39.03 -6.50
N HIS A 58 -36.37 40.19 -6.60
CA HIS A 58 -37.53 40.42 -5.76
C HIS A 58 -38.63 39.38 -6.06
N PRO A 59 -39.34 38.84 -5.05
CA PRO A 59 -40.34 37.80 -5.26
C PRO A 59 -41.37 38.15 -6.35
N ASP A 60 -41.83 39.38 -6.39
CA ASP A 60 -42.78 39.90 -7.40
C ASP A 60 -42.20 39.98 -8.81
N ALA A 61 -40.89 39.85 -8.96
CA ALA A 61 -40.21 39.90 -10.27
C ALA A 61 -39.84 38.50 -10.80
N VAL A 62 -40.17 37.45 -10.08
CA VAL A 62 -39.90 36.04 -10.50
C VAL A 62 -40.78 35.69 -11.70
N HIS A 63 -40.13 35.27 -12.77
CA HIS A 63 -40.83 34.85 -13.98
C HIS A 63 -40.04 33.69 -14.67
N PRO A 64 -40.71 32.67 -15.22
CA PRO A 64 -40.06 31.54 -15.89
C PRO A 64 -39.09 31.93 -17.02
N LEU A 65 -39.23 33.15 -17.55
CA LEU A 65 -38.32 33.67 -18.56
C LEU A 65 -36.91 33.93 -17.97
N LEU A 66 -36.80 34.29 -16.69
CA LEU A 66 -35.51 34.57 -16.05
C LEU A 66 -34.64 33.30 -15.99
N GLU A 67 -35.23 32.15 -15.69
CA GLU A 67 -34.52 30.84 -15.74
C GLU A 67 -34.02 30.56 -17.16
N LYS A 68 -34.86 30.78 -18.18
CA LYS A 68 -34.46 30.59 -19.60
C LYS A 68 -33.35 31.55 -20.03
N LEU A 69 -33.20 32.67 -19.35
CA LEU A 69 -32.17 33.68 -19.58
C LEU A 69 -30.93 33.46 -18.70
N GLY A 70 -30.90 32.34 -17.91
CA GLY A 70 -29.75 31.93 -17.11
C GLY A 70 -29.74 32.37 -15.66
N ALA A 71 -30.89 32.83 -15.11
CA ALA A 71 -31.04 32.97 -13.66
C ALA A 71 -31.21 31.60 -13.01
N THR A 72 -30.57 31.36 -11.86
CA THR A 72 -30.60 30.09 -11.14
C THR A 72 -31.42 30.16 -9.86
N PRO A 73 -32.15 29.09 -9.46
CA PRO A 73 -32.79 29.06 -8.13
C PRO A 73 -31.77 29.23 -7.01
N ALA A 74 -32.11 30.01 -5.98
CA ALA A 74 -31.25 30.22 -4.81
C ALA A 74 -31.28 29.04 -3.84
N SER A 75 -30.98 27.81 -4.34
CA SER A 75 -30.75 26.67 -3.48
C SER A 75 -29.48 26.86 -2.65
N PRO A 76 -29.37 26.29 -1.42
CA PRO A 76 -28.18 26.45 -0.59
C PRO A 76 -26.88 26.16 -1.32
N ARG A 77 -26.81 25.04 -2.06
CA ARG A 77 -25.63 24.66 -2.85
C ARG A 77 -25.36 25.65 -3.99
N ALA A 78 -26.40 26.14 -4.70
CA ALA A 78 -26.20 27.09 -5.78
C ALA A 78 -25.73 28.48 -5.28
N VAL A 79 -26.14 28.88 -4.07
CA VAL A 79 -25.63 30.06 -3.39
C VAL A 79 -24.17 29.90 -3.00
N LEU A 80 -23.84 28.77 -2.35
CA LEU A 80 -22.52 28.47 -1.85
C LEU A 80 -21.47 28.45 -2.99
N THR A 81 -21.78 27.80 -4.11
CA THR A 81 -20.86 27.66 -5.25
C THR A 81 -20.74 28.90 -6.14
N THR A 82 -21.27 30.04 -5.70
CA THR A 82 -21.09 31.31 -6.43
C THR A 82 -19.66 31.85 -6.29
N PRO A 83 -19.08 32.47 -7.34
CA PRO A 83 -17.74 33.05 -7.26
C PRO A 83 -17.57 34.08 -6.14
N GLN A 84 -18.65 34.77 -5.78
CA GLN A 84 -18.64 35.78 -4.71
C GLN A 84 -18.46 35.16 -3.32
N VAL A 85 -19.18 34.05 -3.03
CA VAL A 85 -19.05 33.35 -1.75
C VAL A 85 -17.68 32.69 -1.67
N ARG A 86 -17.23 32.07 -2.76
CA ARG A 86 -15.89 31.48 -2.83
C ARG A 86 -14.80 32.51 -2.54
N ALA A 87 -14.80 33.63 -3.23
CA ALA A 87 -13.85 34.72 -2.98
C ALA A 87 -13.93 35.30 -1.55
N ALA A 88 -15.13 35.37 -0.95
CA ALA A 88 -15.28 35.79 0.43
C ALA A 88 -14.66 34.82 1.42
N VAL A 89 -14.78 33.48 1.17
CA VAL A 89 -14.17 32.45 1.99
C VAL A 89 -12.64 32.44 1.84
N GLU A 90 -12.13 32.49 0.61
CA GLU A 90 -10.70 32.52 0.32
C GLU A 90 -9.97 33.73 0.93
N ASN A 91 -10.67 34.86 1.11
CA ASN A 91 -10.12 36.07 1.72
C ASN A 91 -10.60 36.29 3.16
N SER A 92 -11.19 35.31 3.82
CA SER A 92 -11.79 35.47 5.14
C SER A 92 -10.79 35.74 6.27
N LEU A 93 -9.54 35.25 6.12
CA LEU A 93 -8.44 35.52 7.04
C LEU A 93 -7.86 36.92 6.90
N ASP A 94 -7.80 37.47 5.66
CA ASP A 94 -7.23 38.78 5.35
C ASP A 94 -8.19 39.93 5.64
N ALA A 95 -9.37 39.61 6.14
CA ALA A 95 -10.41 40.60 6.43
C ALA A 95 -10.05 41.46 7.67
N ASP A 96 -8.94 42.20 7.59
CA ASP A 96 -8.58 43.20 8.56
C ASP A 96 -9.73 44.23 8.69
N GLU A 97 -10.15 44.52 9.92
CA GLU A 97 -11.22 45.54 10.22
C GLU A 97 -10.91 46.90 9.58
N ASP A 98 -9.66 47.24 9.34
CA ASP A 98 -9.21 48.49 8.74
C ASP A 98 -9.40 48.58 7.21
N ALA A 99 -9.50 47.46 6.49
CA ALA A 99 -9.75 47.46 5.03
C ALA A 99 -11.21 47.79 4.68
N TYR A 100 -12.14 47.61 5.62
CA TYR A 100 -13.56 47.85 5.41
C TYR A 100 -13.91 49.34 5.27
N ASP A 101 -13.16 50.25 5.88
CA ASP A 101 -13.43 51.69 5.82
C ASP A 101 -13.02 52.30 4.47
N LEU A 102 -12.07 51.71 3.74
CA LEU A 102 -11.61 52.25 2.45
C LEU A 102 -12.52 51.88 1.27
N PHE A 103 -13.23 50.76 1.33
CA PHE A 103 -14.13 50.29 0.24
C PHE A 103 -15.60 50.75 0.42
N ALA A 104 -15.99 51.12 1.61
CA ALA A 104 -17.36 51.62 1.88
C ALA A 104 -17.69 52.89 1.12
N ASP A 105 -16.71 53.73 0.79
CA ASP A 105 -16.90 55.04 0.11
C ASP A 105 -16.93 54.90 -1.43
N GLU A 106 -16.30 53.87 -2.04
CA GLU A 106 -16.28 53.71 -3.50
C GLU A 106 -17.49 52.95 -4.08
N LEU A 107 -18.18 52.10 -3.30
CA LEU A 107 -19.32 51.28 -3.77
C LEU A 107 -20.70 51.92 -3.58
N GLY A 108 -20.76 53.22 -3.25
CA GLY A 108 -22.02 54.01 -3.27
C GLY A 108 -23.11 53.46 -2.35
N GLY A 109 -23.09 53.89 -1.14
CA GLY A 109 -24.01 53.73 -0.02
C GLY A 109 -25.28 52.92 -0.24
N GLY A 110 -25.37 51.75 0.36
CA GLY A 110 -26.65 51.05 0.44
C GLY A 110 -26.63 49.50 0.49
N LEU A 111 -25.49 48.84 0.49
CA LEU A 111 -25.42 47.38 0.65
C LEU A 111 -25.07 46.92 2.08
N GLY A 112 -24.87 47.80 3.02
CA GLY A 112 -24.29 47.46 4.32
C GLY A 112 -22.79 47.14 4.18
N ALA A 113 -22.04 47.19 5.27
CA ALA A 113 -20.67 46.74 5.29
C ALA A 113 -20.60 45.25 4.88
N PRO A 114 -19.49 44.78 4.26
CA PRO A 114 -19.25 43.35 4.05
C PRO A 114 -19.45 42.57 5.36
N LEU A 115 -19.64 41.27 5.27
CA LEU A 115 -19.74 40.41 6.46
C LEU A 115 -18.38 40.35 7.14
N GLY A 116 -18.33 40.52 8.46
CA GLY A 116 -17.14 40.18 9.24
C GLY A 116 -16.90 38.67 9.22
N ALA A 117 -15.72 38.22 9.63
CA ALA A 117 -15.32 36.80 9.59
C ALA A 117 -16.33 35.89 10.32
N GLU A 118 -16.78 36.28 11.51
CA GLU A 118 -17.78 35.53 12.29
C GLU A 118 -19.15 35.47 11.57
N GLU A 119 -19.65 36.59 11.04
CA GLU A 119 -20.91 36.61 10.31
C GLU A 119 -20.84 35.80 9.00
N LEU A 120 -19.67 35.82 8.32
CA LEU A 120 -19.41 35.03 7.14
C LEU A 120 -19.40 33.53 7.48
N ALA A 121 -18.69 33.13 8.55
CA ALA A 121 -18.65 31.77 9.02
C ALA A 121 -20.05 31.22 9.33
N GLU A 122 -20.88 31.99 10.05
CA GLU A 122 -22.26 31.61 10.34
C GLU A 122 -23.12 31.46 9.07
N ALA A 123 -22.96 32.36 8.13
CA ALA A 123 -23.69 32.31 6.86
C ALA A 123 -23.28 31.07 6.02
N VAL A 124 -21.99 30.80 5.93
CA VAL A 124 -21.45 29.65 5.18
C VAL A 124 -21.83 28.32 5.85
N LEU A 125 -21.63 28.20 7.17
CA LEU A 125 -22.01 27.01 7.92
C LEU A 125 -23.52 26.71 7.82
N GLY A 126 -24.35 27.76 7.83
CA GLY A 126 -25.78 27.63 7.57
C GLY A 126 -26.09 27.07 6.18
N LEU A 127 -25.42 27.56 5.15
CA LEU A 127 -25.58 27.09 3.77
C LEU A 127 -25.09 25.65 3.62
N VAL A 128 -23.97 25.29 4.23
CA VAL A 128 -23.38 23.93 4.23
C VAL A 128 -24.32 22.92 4.88
N ARG A 129 -24.84 23.25 6.08
CA ARG A 129 -25.84 22.43 6.77
C ARG A 129 -27.08 22.21 5.91
N ASP A 130 -27.59 23.30 5.33
CA ASP A 130 -28.83 23.31 4.55
C ASP A 130 -28.67 22.61 3.19
N ALA A 131 -27.46 22.64 2.62
CA ALA A 131 -27.09 21.87 1.44
C ALA A 131 -26.79 20.39 1.75
N ASN A 132 -26.67 20.03 3.04
CA ASN A 132 -26.27 18.71 3.52
C ASN A 132 -24.99 18.20 2.84
N LEU A 133 -23.97 19.07 2.81
CA LEU A 133 -22.68 18.70 2.24
C LEU A 133 -21.95 17.68 3.10
N ALA A 134 -21.26 16.74 2.45
CA ALA A 134 -20.33 15.83 3.07
C ALA A 134 -18.90 16.41 3.10
N PRO A 135 -18.03 15.95 4.00
CA PRO A 135 -16.62 16.29 3.97
C PRO A 135 -15.99 16.01 2.59
N GLY A 136 -15.27 16.99 2.04
CA GLY A 136 -14.62 16.89 0.73
C GLY A 136 -15.51 17.19 -0.49
N ASP A 137 -16.83 17.48 -0.33
CA ASP A 137 -17.70 17.85 -1.45
C ASP A 137 -17.28 19.16 -2.12
N GLU A 138 -16.80 20.12 -1.33
CA GLU A 138 -16.33 21.44 -1.77
C GLU A 138 -15.02 21.80 -1.02
N PRO A 139 -13.86 21.30 -1.47
CA PRO A 139 -12.58 21.41 -0.75
C PRO A 139 -12.14 22.83 -0.42
N TRP A 140 -12.44 23.79 -1.29
CA TRP A 140 -12.12 25.21 -1.09
C TRP A 140 -12.74 25.83 0.18
N LEU A 141 -13.75 25.20 0.78
CA LEU A 141 -14.33 25.63 2.05
C LEU A 141 -13.34 25.53 3.22
N ALA A 142 -12.28 24.74 3.10
CA ALA A 142 -11.24 24.60 4.11
C ALA A 142 -10.49 25.91 4.39
N ALA A 143 -10.54 26.88 3.46
CA ALA A 143 -10.01 28.23 3.66
C ALA A 143 -10.91 29.15 4.51
N LEU A 144 -12.09 28.69 4.95
CA LEU A 144 -12.99 29.50 5.78
C LEU A 144 -12.33 29.79 7.14
N ALA A 145 -12.20 31.10 7.48
CA ALA A 145 -11.70 31.50 8.78
C ALA A 145 -12.70 31.14 9.89
N LEU A 146 -12.25 30.35 10.86
CA LEU A 146 -13.00 29.98 12.06
C LEU A 146 -12.17 30.31 13.30
N PRO A 147 -12.81 30.63 14.44
CA PRO A 147 -12.10 30.82 15.70
C PRO A 147 -11.57 29.47 16.24
N ASP A 148 -10.35 29.47 16.73
CA ASP A 148 -9.75 28.41 17.51
C ASP A 148 -10.10 28.51 19.01
N GLU A 149 -9.52 27.62 19.83
CA GLU A 149 -9.73 27.57 21.28
C GLU A 149 -9.19 28.80 22.04
N GLU A 150 -8.30 29.59 21.44
CA GLU A 150 -7.77 30.84 21.99
C GLU A 150 -8.58 32.08 21.46
N GLY A 151 -9.46 31.87 20.49
CA GLY A 151 -10.27 32.92 19.84
C GLY A 151 -9.54 33.60 18.69
N GLU A 152 -8.42 33.06 18.21
CA GLU A 152 -7.73 33.51 17.02
C GLU A 152 -8.37 32.88 15.77
N LEU A 153 -8.29 33.55 14.62
CA LEU A 153 -8.85 33.02 13.38
C LEU A 153 -7.85 32.18 12.64
N ALA A 154 -8.25 30.95 12.31
CA ALA A 154 -7.47 30.02 11.50
C ALA A 154 -8.33 29.40 10.38
N PRO A 155 -7.73 28.90 9.28
CA PRO A 155 -8.46 28.17 8.25
C PRO A 155 -9.14 26.93 8.82
N ALA A 156 -10.38 26.67 8.43
CA ALA A 156 -11.12 25.48 8.89
C ALA A 156 -10.35 24.16 8.66
N GLY A 157 -9.55 24.07 7.58
CA GLY A 157 -8.76 22.89 7.23
C GLY A 157 -7.51 22.67 8.10
N GLU A 158 -7.17 23.62 8.96
CA GLU A 158 -6.05 23.56 9.92
C GLU A 158 -6.54 23.38 11.36
N LEU A 159 -7.86 23.33 11.57
CA LEU A 159 -8.45 23.15 12.89
C LEU A 159 -8.92 21.71 13.10
N VAL A 160 -8.77 21.22 14.33
CA VAL A 160 -9.32 19.92 14.73
C VAL A 160 -10.67 20.08 15.45
N TYR A 161 -11.57 19.13 15.23
CA TYR A 161 -12.85 19.10 15.94
C TYR A 161 -12.63 18.67 17.41
N PRO A 162 -13.07 19.46 18.40
CA PRO A 162 -12.79 19.20 19.80
C PRO A 162 -13.26 17.83 20.26
N GLY A 163 -12.36 17.03 20.86
CA GLY A 163 -12.64 15.69 21.34
C GLY A 163 -12.79 14.61 20.27
N SER A 164 -12.45 14.90 19.01
CA SER A 164 -12.46 13.94 17.90
C SER A 164 -11.48 12.78 18.10
N PRO A 165 -11.66 11.66 17.41
CA PRO A 165 -10.65 10.61 17.34
C PRO A 165 -9.30 11.11 16.81
N PHE A 166 -9.29 12.00 15.84
CA PHE A 166 -8.08 12.57 15.25
C PHE A 166 -7.31 13.42 16.26
N GLN A 167 -7.96 14.34 16.99
CA GLN A 167 -7.30 15.14 18.03
C GLN A 167 -6.60 14.31 19.09
N ARG A 168 -7.10 13.10 19.39
CA ARG A 168 -6.53 12.24 20.44
C ARG A 168 -5.29 11.46 20.00
N VAL A 169 -4.98 11.44 18.74
CA VAL A 169 -3.88 10.65 18.18
C VAL A 169 -2.75 11.48 17.60
N ILE A 170 -2.95 12.80 17.47
CA ILE A 170 -1.88 13.75 17.09
C ILE A 170 -1.14 14.25 18.34
N ARG A 171 0.10 14.71 18.13
CA ARG A 171 0.90 15.34 19.20
C ARG A 171 0.21 16.61 19.70
N GLU A 172 0.35 16.89 20.99
CA GLU A 172 -0.15 18.13 21.59
C GLU A 172 0.47 19.35 20.88
N ASP A 173 -0.32 20.40 20.72
CA ASP A 173 0.07 21.71 20.16
C ASP A 173 0.47 21.71 18.65
N GLU A 174 0.26 20.63 17.89
CA GLU A 174 0.53 20.62 16.44
C GLU A 174 -0.60 21.28 15.63
N LEU A 175 -1.86 21.04 16.02
CA LEU A 175 -3.02 21.66 15.41
C LEU A 175 -3.96 22.21 16.50
N ALA A 176 -4.42 23.45 16.33
CA ALA A 176 -5.36 24.07 17.25
C ALA A 176 -6.75 23.42 17.18
N ALA A 177 -7.45 23.35 18.31
CA ALA A 177 -8.84 22.92 18.30
C ALA A 177 -9.77 24.07 17.87
N CYS A 178 -10.82 23.75 17.10
CA CYS A 178 -11.88 24.70 16.81
C CYS A 178 -12.57 25.12 18.10
N ASP A 179 -13.04 26.39 18.19
CA ASP A 179 -13.75 26.92 19.36
C ASP A 179 -14.87 25.99 19.83
N ALA A 180 -14.88 25.70 21.12
CA ALA A 180 -15.80 24.71 21.70
C ALA A 180 -17.27 25.19 21.70
N GLU A 181 -17.54 26.51 21.77
CA GLU A 181 -18.89 27.07 21.69
C GLU A 181 -19.43 27.00 20.26
N LEU A 182 -18.57 27.30 19.27
CA LEU A 182 -18.87 27.11 17.85
C LEU A 182 -19.17 25.64 17.54
N ALA A 183 -18.30 24.72 18.01
CA ALA A 183 -18.48 23.28 17.84
C ALA A 183 -19.78 22.75 18.48
N ALA A 184 -20.11 23.20 19.68
CA ALA A 184 -21.36 22.85 20.34
C ALA A 184 -22.62 23.37 19.63
N ARG A 185 -22.53 24.55 19.01
CA ARG A 185 -23.64 25.22 18.28
C ARG A 185 -23.92 24.56 16.94
N TRP A 186 -22.90 24.27 16.15
CA TRP A 186 -23.04 23.74 14.78
C TRP A 186 -23.00 22.21 14.70
N GLY A 187 -22.29 21.56 15.62
CA GLY A 187 -22.08 20.13 15.59
C GLY A 187 -21.02 19.71 14.56
N GLU A 188 -20.69 18.43 14.56
CA GLU A 188 -19.60 17.86 13.76
C GLU A 188 -19.84 17.97 12.24
N GLN A 189 -21.06 17.65 11.75
CA GLN A 189 -21.31 17.53 10.31
C GLN A 189 -21.05 18.84 9.51
N PRO A 190 -21.56 20.04 9.88
CA PRO A 190 -21.26 21.24 9.12
C PRO A 190 -19.79 21.67 9.23
N LEU A 191 -19.16 21.47 10.38
CA LEU A 191 -17.76 21.83 10.59
C LEU A 191 -16.81 20.92 9.80
N THR A 192 -17.06 19.63 9.80
CA THR A 192 -16.24 18.70 8.97
C THR A 192 -16.49 18.91 7.47
N ALA A 193 -17.68 19.31 7.08
CA ALA A 193 -17.98 19.63 5.68
C ALA A 193 -17.28 20.90 5.17
N VAL A 194 -16.90 21.83 6.05
CA VAL A 194 -16.05 22.98 5.71
C VAL A 194 -14.55 22.71 5.88
N GLY A 195 -14.16 21.52 6.35
CA GLY A 195 -12.76 21.13 6.42
C GLY A 195 -12.20 20.92 7.81
N VAL A 196 -12.94 21.22 8.91
CA VAL A 196 -12.47 20.94 10.29
C VAL A 196 -12.22 19.45 10.46
N LEU A 197 -11.05 19.08 10.96
CA LEU A 197 -10.55 17.73 10.99
C LEU A 197 -11.11 16.95 12.19
N ALA A 198 -12.03 16.02 11.94
CA ALA A 198 -12.49 15.04 12.93
C ALA A 198 -11.86 13.66 12.72
N ASP A 199 -11.29 13.41 11.55
CA ASP A 199 -10.54 12.23 11.12
C ASP A 199 -9.40 12.71 10.22
N PHE A 200 -8.53 11.81 9.79
CA PHE A 200 -7.47 12.15 8.84
C PHE A 200 -8.03 12.73 7.54
N ALA A 201 -7.39 13.78 7.03
CA ALA A 201 -7.70 14.34 5.73
C ALA A 201 -7.17 13.48 4.59
N LEU A 202 -7.91 13.47 3.47
CA LEU A 202 -7.51 12.79 2.24
C LEU A 202 -7.17 13.83 1.18
N VAL A 203 -5.95 13.77 0.64
CA VAL A 203 -5.57 14.47 -0.58
C VAL A 203 -6.03 13.64 -1.78
N ARG A 204 -6.78 14.26 -2.70
CA ARG A 204 -7.27 13.66 -3.94
C ARG A 204 -6.85 14.51 -5.12
N ALA A 205 -5.88 14.04 -5.89
CA ALA A 205 -5.41 14.75 -7.06
C ALA A 205 -5.47 13.85 -8.30
N ALA A 206 -5.76 14.44 -9.45
CA ALA A 206 -5.78 13.73 -10.73
C ALA A 206 -4.68 14.26 -11.64
N ASP A 207 -4.17 13.37 -12.51
CA ASP A 207 -3.16 13.72 -13.52
C ASP A 207 -1.88 14.35 -12.93
N VAL A 208 -1.42 13.81 -11.80
CA VAL A 208 -0.22 14.30 -11.08
C VAL A 208 1.04 13.89 -11.85
N VAL A 209 1.82 14.88 -12.29
CA VAL A 209 3.10 14.65 -12.96
C VAL A 209 4.13 14.20 -11.93
N LEU A 210 4.82 13.07 -12.20
CA LEU A 210 5.90 12.59 -11.35
C LEU A 210 7.20 13.35 -11.68
N ASP A 211 7.32 14.50 -11.09
CA ASP A 211 8.52 15.34 -11.13
C ASP A 211 8.82 15.79 -9.69
N PRO A 212 9.93 15.31 -9.08
CA PRO A 212 10.25 15.66 -7.70
C PRO A 212 10.39 17.16 -7.45
N ASP A 213 10.88 17.91 -8.45
CA ASP A 213 11.01 19.37 -8.36
C ASP A 213 9.64 20.10 -8.34
N GLU A 214 8.60 19.49 -8.93
CA GLU A 214 7.22 20.03 -8.93
C GLU A 214 6.40 19.56 -7.72
N LEU A 215 6.77 18.40 -7.15
CA LEU A 215 6.08 17.78 -5.99
C LEU A 215 6.77 18.07 -4.65
N GLU A 216 7.58 19.12 -4.56
CA GLU A 216 8.20 19.52 -3.30
C GLU A 216 7.13 19.77 -2.21
N PRO A 217 7.39 19.34 -0.95
CA PRO A 217 6.54 19.69 0.19
C PRO A 217 6.36 21.20 0.32
N ARG A 218 5.15 21.67 0.55
CA ARG A 218 4.81 23.08 0.64
C ARG A 218 4.19 23.39 2.00
N ASP A 219 4.53 24.56 2.53
CA ASP A 219 3.86 25.09 3.72
C ASP A 219 2.39 25.41 3.40
N GLY A 220 1.48 25.10 4.33
CA GLY A 220 0.03 25.14 4.16
C GLY A 220 -0.58 26.49 3.79
N ASP A 221 0.13 27.60 4.02
CA ASP A 221 -0.40 28.98 3.86
C ASP A 221 -0.91 29.33 2.45
N PHE A 222 -0.54 28.58 1.42
CA PHE A 222 -0.93 28.86 0.03
C PHE A 222 -1.35 27.61 -0.77
N ALA A 223 -1.36 26.42 -0.15
CA ALA A 223 -1.71 25.19 -0.83
C ALA A 223 -3.24 25.00 -0.90
N GLU A 224 -3.73 24.53 -2.05
CA GLU A 224 -5.11 24.04 -2.12
C GLU A 224 -5.25 22.75 -1.32
N PRO A 225 -6.40 22.46 -0.68
CA PRO A 225 -6.58 21.26 0.16
C PRO A 225 -6.29 19.93 -0.53
N ASP A 226 -6.35 19.91 -1.86
CA ASP A 226 -6.06 18.74 -2.71
C ASP A 226 -4.63 18.78 -3.31
N ASP A 227 -3.78 19.71 -2.88
CA ASP A 227 -2.40 19.80 -3.38
C ASP A 227 -1.56 18.62 -2.82
N PRO A 228 -0.96 17.80 -3.70
CA PRO A 228 -0.03 16.75 -3.27
C PRO A 228 1.18 17.27 -2.46
N GLY A 229 1.56 18.54 -2.63
CA GLY A 229 2.62 19.17 -1.85
C GLY A 229 2.33 19.31 -0.35
N LEU A 230 1.10 19.02 0.10
CA LEU A 230 0.74 18.90 1.53
C LEU A 230 1.15 17.55 2.15
N LEU A 231 1.67 16.63 1.37
CA LEU A 231 2.10 15.31 1.83
C LEU A 231 3.57 15.35 2.24
N ASP A 232 3.88 14.88 3.45
CA ASP A 232 5.24 14.79 3.95
C ASP A 232 6.12 13.89 3.07
N ALA A 233 7.31 14.38 2.67
CA ALA A 233 8.26 13.67 1.81
C ALA A 233 7.65 13.12 0.50
N VAL A 234 6.71 13.84 -0.11
CA VAL A 234 6.07 13.42 -1.38
C VAL A 234 7.06 13.40 -2.54
N ASP A 235 8.07 14.26 -2.53
CA ASP A 235 9.21 14.29 -3.43
C ASP A 235 10.00 12.98 -3.38
N VAL A 236 10.31 12.49 -2.18
CA VAL A 236 11.03 11.21 -1.98
C VAL A 236 10.18 10.02 -2.45
N TRP A 237 8.86 10.05 -2.22
CA TRP A 237 7.96 9.04 -2.77
C TRP A 237 7.96 9.04 -4.30
N CYS A 238 8.02 10.23 -4.91
CA CYS A 238 8.12 10.41 -6.35
C CYS A 238 9.43 9.82 -6.89
N GLU A 239 10.57 10.12 -6.25
CA GLU A 239 11.87 9.56 -6.60
C GLU A 239 11.87 8.03 -6.52
N ASP A 240 11.36 7.44 -5.43
CA ASP A 240 11.28 5.98 -5.26
C ASP A 240 10.43 5.31 -6.35
N ILE A 241 9.37 5.98 -6.83
CA ILE A 241 8.58 5.47 -7.96
C ILE A 241 9.37 5.53 -9.25
N LEU A 242 10.03 6.67 -9.53
CA LEU A 242 10.79 6.85 -10.76
C LEU A 242 11.94 5.85 -10.85
N ASP A 243 12.62 5.55 -9.74
CA ASP A 243 13.68 4.55 -9.67
C ASP A 243 13.18 3.12 -9.96
N ALA A 244 11.91 2.84 -9.65
CA ALA A 244 11.28 1.53 -9.90
C ALA A 244 10.67 1.39 -11.32
N LEU A 245 10.53 2.49 -12.06
CA LEU A 245 9.98 2.52 -13.41
C LEU A 245 11.08 2.54 -14.47
N PRO A 246 10.77 2.13 -15.72
CA PRO A 246 11.70 2.32 -16.83
C PRO A 246 12.00 3.80 -17.06
N ASP A 247 13.27 4.12 -17.40
CA ASP A 247 13.67 5.48 -17.79
C ASP A 247 12.82 6.00 -18.95
N THR A 248 12.23 7.18 -18.78
CA THR A 248 11.38 7.81 -19.78
C THR A 248 11.85 9.23 -20.11
N PRO A 249 11.75 9.69 -21.38
CA PRO A 249 12.19 11.04 -21.77
C PRO A 249 11.26 12.16 -21.29
N VAL A 250 10.07 11.82 -20.79
CA VAL A 250 9.05 12.72 -20.26
C VAL A 250 8.57 12.13 -18.94
N PRO A 251 8.36 12.93 -17.90
CA PRO A 251 7.83 12.43 -16.63
C PRO A 251 6.55 11.63 -16.80
N PRO A 252 6.42 10.48 -16.12
CA PRO A 252 5.16 9.72 -16.07
C PRO A 252 4.09 10.49 -15.29
N VAL A 253 2.83 10.05 -15.42
CA VAL A 253 1.69 10.71 -14.78
C VAL A 253 0.91 9.75 -13.93
N VAL A 254 0.69 10.07 -12.66
CA VAL A 254 -0.26 9.38 -11.78
C VAL A 254 -1.66 9.80 -12.18
N THR A 255 -2.48 8.85 -12.59
CA THR A 255 -3.84 9.14 -13.08
C THR A 255 -4.78 9.60 -11.98
N GLU A 256 -4.63 9.04 -10.77
CA GLU A 256 -5.38 9.40 -9.57
C GLU A 256 -4.51 9.13 -8.35
N LEU A 257 -4.25 10.15 -7.56
CA LEU A 257 -3.59 10.07 -6.26
C LEU A 257 -4.66 10.17 -5.16
N LEU A 258 -4.67 9.18 -4.28
CA LEU A 258 -5.43 9.21 -3.04
C LEU A 258 -4.45 8.95 -1.89
N ALA A 259 -4.28 9.92 -1.01
CA ALA A 259 -3.29 9.85 0.06
C ALA A 259 -3.86 10.40 1.38
N VAL A 260 -3.38 9.87 2.50
CA VAL A 260 -3.69 10.40 3.83
C VAL A 260 -2.65 11.46 4.18
N ARG A 261 -3.11 12.64 4.61
CA ARG A 261 -2.32 13.77 5.06
C ARG A 261 -2.06 13.70 6.57
N ASP A 262 -1.09 14.45 7.04
CA ASP A 262 -0.82 14.72 8.48
C ASP A 262 -0.42 13.46 9.29
N LEU A 263 0.18 12.46 8.62
CA LEU A 263 0.69 11.24 9.30
C LEU A 263 1.90 11.53 10.17
N ASP A 264 2.69 12.52 9.82
CA ASP A 264 3.86 13.01 10.55
C ASP A 264 3.49 13.69 11.87
N LEU A 265 2.24 14.16 12.04
CA LEU A 265 1.73 14.77 13.27
C LEU A 265 1.33 13.74 14.33
N VAL A 266 1.28 12.46 14.00
CA VAL A 266 0.84 11.40 14.90
C VAL A 266 1.79 11.24 16.09
N ASP A 267 1.22 11.09 17.29
CA ASP A 267 1.96 10.71 18.50
C ASP A 267 2.40 9.25 18.41
N ASP A 268 3.68 8.98 18.72
CA ASP A 268 4.29 7.65 18.59
C ASP A 268 3.56 6.56 19.39
N ASP A 269 2.98 6.91 20.54
CA ASP A 269 2.22 5.98 21.38
C ASP A 269 0.81 5.67 20.83
N CYS A 270 0.33 6.45 19.86
CA CYS A 270 -1.02 6.35 19.30
C CYS A 270 -1.13 5.51 18.02
N TRP A 271 -0.02 4.98 17.48
CA TRP A 271 -0.04 4.20 16.25
C TRP A 271 -1.03 3.04 16.22
N PRO A 272 -1.28 2.27 17.32
CA PRO A 272 -2.30 1.21 17.29
C PRO A 272 -3.72 1.74 16.99
N GLN A 273 -4.08 2.91 17.55
CA GLN A 273 -5.36 3.57 17.28
C GLN A 273 -5.41 4.12 15.86
N VAL A 274 -4.33 4.75 15.39
CA VAL A 274 -4.22 5.28 14.02
C VAL A 274 -4.38 4.16 12.99
N LEU A 275 -3.69 3.04 13.15
CA LEU A 275 -3.82 1.91 12.24
C LEU A 275 -5.24 1.33 12.22
N ALA A 276 -5.95 1.36 13.36
CA ALA A 276 -7.36 0.97 13.42
C ALA A 276 -8.27 1.98 12.67
N MET A 277 -7.97 3.28 12.70
CA MET A 277 -8.68 4.30 11.91
C MET A 277 -8.38 4.11 10.42
N LEU A 278 -7.11 4.01 10.04
CA LEU A 278 -6.66 3.79 8.67
C LEU A 278 -7.14 2.47 8.05
N SER A 279 -7.55 1.50 8.86
CA SER A 279 -8.12 0.23 8.39
C SER A 279 -9.58 0.33 7.95
N ARG A 280 -10.22 1.49 8.08
CA ARG A 280 -11.63 1.73 7.75
C ARG A 280 -11.78 2.59 6.49
N PRO A 281 -12.80 2.35 5.65
CA PRO A 281 -13.12 3.28 4.58
C PRO A 281 -13.49 4.68 5.14
N PRO A 282 -13.14 5.77 4.44
CA PRO A 282 -12.46 5.82 3.14
C PRO A 282 -10.92 5.73 3.23
N LEU A 283 -10.31 5.88 4.41
CA LEU A 283 -8.86 5.93 4.62
C LEU A 283 -8.17 4.64 4.16
N ARG A 284 -8.83 3.49 4.34
CA ARG A 284 -8.32 2.18 3.92
C ARG A 284 -8.00 2.12 2.43
N ASP A 285 -8.77 2.81 1.59
CA ASP A 285 -8.57 2.80 0.15
C ASP A 285 -7.24 3.48 -0.24
N ALA A 286 -6.84 4.52 0.51
CA ALA A 286 -5.56 5.19 0.34
C ALA A 286 -4.34 4.31 0.69
N LEU A 287 -4.54 3.23 1.49
CA LEU A 287 -3.49 2.27 1.83
C LEU A 287 -3.43 1.09 0.86
N THR A 288 -4.60 0.60 0.42
CA THR A 288 -4.70 -0.73 -0.20
C THR A 288 -4.91 -0.70 -1.70
N THR A 289 -5.29 0.46 -2.26
CA THR A 289 -5.50 0.62 -3.70
C THR A 289 -4.19 1.02 -4.39
N PRO A 290 -3.61 0.18 -5.26
CA PRO A 290 -2.42 0.55 -6.01
C PRO A 290 -2.65 1.80 -6.85
N VAL A 291 -1.64 2.66 -6.89
CA VAL A 291 -1.64 3.87 -7.73
C VAL A 291 -1.25 3.48 -9.16
N ARG A 292 -1.98 4.01 -10.13
CA ARG A 292 -1.72 3.77 -11.55
C ARG A 292 -0.90 4.91 -12.13
N VAL A 293 0.24 4.54 -12.72
CA VAL A 293 1.16 5.45 -13.40
C VAL A 293 1.07 5.23 -14.90
N LEU A 294 0.69 6.25 -15.64
CA LEU A 294 0.66 6.24 -17.11
C LEU A 294 2.05 6.63 -17.63
N LEU A 295 2.68 5.73 -18.37
CA LEU A 295 3.95 5.98 -19.03
C LEU A 295 3.75 6.69 -20.39
N PRO A 296 4.76 7.40 -20.92
CA PRO A 296 4.65 8.14 -22.18
C PRO A 296 4.36 7.28 -23.41
N ASP A 297 4.66 5.98 -23.35
CA ASP A 297 4.33 5.01 -24.42
C ASP A 297 2.86 4.54 -24.39
N GLY A 298 2.10 4.97 -23.38
CA GLY A 298 0.69 4.61 -23.19
C GLY A 298 0.48 3.34 -22.36
N THR A 299 1.54 2.71 -21.86
CA THR A 299 1.45 1.61 -20.90
C THR A 299 1.13 2.14 -19.50
N THR A 300 0.59 1.28 -18.65
CA THR A 300 0.22 1.65 -17.28
C THR A 300 0.87 0.68 -16.30
N GLU A 301 1.62 1.23 -15.37
CA GLU A 301 2.22 0.49 -14.26
C GLU A 301 1.45 0.70 -12.96
N SER A 302 1.52 -0.26 -12.06
CA SER A 302 0.89 -0.18 -10.74
C SER A 302 1.96 -0.06 -9.66
N VAL A 303 1.91 1.02 -8.88
CA VAL A 303 2.88 1.29 -7.82
C VAL A 303 2.20 1.34 -6.45
N ARG A 304 3.02 1.26 -5.39
CA ARG A 304 2.53 1.35 -4.01
C ARG A 304 1.95 2.75 -3.76
N PRO A 305 0.76 2.86 -3.13
CA PRO A 305 0.19 4.15 -2.77
C PRO A 305 1.07 4.88 -1.74
N TYR A 306 1.08 6.22 -1.81
CA TYR A 306 1.87 7.08 -0.92
C TYR A 306 1.71 6.72 0.55
N THR A 307 0.47 6.60 1.04
CA THR A 307 0.19 6.31 2.46
C THR A 307 0.83 5.00 2.93
N ALA A 308 0.77 3.95 2.11
CA ALA A 308 1.40 2.66 2.42
C ALA A 308 2.93 2.73 2.32
N TRP A 309 3.46 3.52 1.39
CA TRP A 309 4.89 3.77 1.26
C TRP A 309 5.43 4.51 2.49
N TRP A 310 4.77 5.58 2.90
CA TRP A 310 5.16 6.37 4.07
C TRP A 310 5.18 5.50 5.35
N LEU A 311 4.07 4.82 5.64
CA LEU A 311 3.94 3.96 6.81
C LEU A 311 4.95 2.80 6.84
N ARG A 312 5.33 2.26 5.68
CA ARG A 312 6.35 1.21 5.56
C ARG A 312 7.71 1.67 6.09
N GLY A 313 8.06 2.93 5.85
CA GLY A 313 9.32 3.54 6.25
C GLY A 313 9.38 4.01 7.71
N HIS A 314 8.24 4.10 8.39
CA HIS A 314 8.12 4.67 9.72
C HIS A 314 7.89 3.60 10.82
N PRO A 315 8.28 3.85 12.08
CA PRO A 315 8.22 2.87 13.16
C PRO A 315 6.80 2.73 13.76
N VAL A 316 5.81 2.43 12.93
CA VAL A 316 4.37 2.43 13.25
C VAL A 316 3.83 1.14 13.89
N LEU A 317 4.64 0.08 14.00
CA LEU A 317 4.28 -1.18 14.64
C LEU A 317 5.19 -1.44 15.85
N ASP A 318 4.73 -1.13 17.05
CA ASP A 318 5.49 -1.24 18.30
C ASP A 318 6.88 -0.57 18.22
N GLY A 319 6.94 0.63 17.65
CA GLY A 319 8.19 1.37 17.44
C GLY A 319 9.13 0.75 16.39
N ARG A 320 8.64 -0.15 15.55
CA ARG A 320 9.39 -0.83 14.48
C ARG A 320 8.77 -0.57 13.10
N ARG A 321 9.64 -0.59 12.09
CA ARG A 321 9.21 -0.41 10.69
C ARG A 321 8.53 -1.68 10.17
N PRO A 322 7.35 -1.59 9.55
CA PRO A 322 6.59 -2.74 9.04
C PRO A 322 7.38 -3.63 8.06
N ALA A 323 8.20 -3.02 7.21
CA ALA A 323 8.99 -3.73 6.19
C ALA A 323 9.96 -4.78 6.75
N GLY A 324 10.37 -4.65 8.02
CA GLY A 324 11.26 -5.59 8.70
C GLY A 324 10.53 -6.69 9.47
N LEU A 325 9.20 -6.76 9.39
CA LEU A 325 8.37 -7.60 10.23
C LEU A 325 7.60 -8.66 9.42
N ARG A 326 7.23 -9.76 10.09
CA ARG A 326 6.29 -10.76 9.59
C ARG A 326 5.01 -10.79 10.43
N SER A 327 3.93 -11.22 9.82
CA SER A 327 2.68 -11.48 10.54
C SER A 327 2.86 -12.61 11.56
N ALA A 328 2.34 -12.43 12.78
CA ALA A 328 2.44 -13.42 13.85
C ALA A 328 1.82 -14.79 13.49
N GLY A 329 0.73 -14.79 12.71
CA GLY A 329 0.06 -15.98 12.19
C GLY A 329 0.45 -16.35 10.77
N GLY A 330 1.48 -15.72 10.20
CA GLY A 330 1.91 -15.93 8.82
C GLY A 330 2.71 -17.22 8.59
N ASP A 331 3.31 -17.29 7.40
CA ASP A 331 4.08 -18.45 6.95
C ASP A 331 5.24 -18.76 7.92
N PRO A 332 5.32 -19.99 8.46
CA PRO A 332 6.41 -20.41 9.34
C PRO A 332 7.78 -20.37 8.65
N LEU A 333 7.84 -20.41 7.31
CA LEU A 333 9.09 -20.29 6.55
C LEU A 333 9.76 -18.92 6.70
N LEU A 334 9.02 -17.89 7.11
CA LEU A 334 9.56 -16.56 7.41
C LEU A 334 10.08 -16.43 8.86
N SER A 335 9.89 -17.45 9.69
CA SER A 335 10.36 -17.45 11.08
C SER A 335 11.89 -17.43 11.14
N GLY A 336 12.45 -16.55 11.99
CA GLY A 336 13.90 -16.35 12.08
C GLY A 336 14.49 -15.42 11.02
N LEU A 337 13.81 -15.25 9.86
CA LEU A 337 14.18 -14.25 8.84
C LEU A 337 13.65 -12.85 9.20
N TYR A 338 12.45 -12.80 9.75
CA TYR A 338 11.77 -11.56 10.15
C TYR A 338 11.24 -11.69 11.56
N GLU A 339 11.30 -10.60 12.30
CA GLU A 339 10.67 -10.52 13.62
C GLU A 339 9.14 -10.54 13.50
N SER A 340 8.48 -11.10 14.51
CA SER A 340 7.01 -11.14 14.53
C SER A 340 6.43 -9.77 14.89
N ALA A 341 5.51 -9.26 14.07
CA ALA A 341 4.70 -8.10 14.42
C ALA A 341 3.52 -8.53 15.29
N ASP A 342 3.30 -7.86 16.40
CA ASP A 342 1.99 -7.86 17.05
C ASP A 342 1.17 -6.70 16.47
N ALA A 343 0.29 -7.03 15.54
CA ALA A 343 -0.49 -6.05 14.78
C ALA A 343 -1.93 -5.91 15.29
N GLY A 344 -2.24 -6.50 16.45
CA GLY A 344 -3.58 -6.42 17.03
C GLY A 344 -4.68 -6.87 16.07
N GLU A 345 -5.72 -6.02 15.88
CA GLU A 345 -6.88 -6.29 15.01
C GLU A 345 -6.70 -5.82 13.55
N VAL A 346 -5.50 -5.37 13.15
CA VAL A 346 -5.25 -4.90 11.77
C VAL A 346 -5.34 -6.07 10.79
N ASP A 347 -6.12 -5.92 9.73
CA ASP A 347 -6.36 -7.01 8.78
C ASP A 347 -5.11 -7.31 7.91
N ALA A 348 -5.05 -8.55 7.39
CA ALA A 348 -3.91 -9.04 6.61
C ALA A 348 -3.66 -8.24 5.31
N GLN A 349 -4.66 -7.58 4.74
CA GLN A 349 -4.50 -6.78 3.53
C GLN A 349 -3.80 -5.45 3.85
N VAL A 350 -4.19 -4.81 4.96
CA VAL A 350 -3.54 -3.59 5.45
C VAL A 350 -2.09 -3.90 5.82
N LEU A 351 -1.84 -4.96 6.61
CA LEU A 351 -0.48 -5.38 6.96
C LEU A 351 0.41 -5.62 5.74
N ARG A 352 -0.15 -6.26 4.71
CA ARG A 352 0.57 -6.48 3.45
C ARG A 352 0.87 -5.16 2.72
N ALA A 353 -0.07 -4.23 2.68
CA ALA A 353 0.14 -2.90 2.10
C ALA A 353 1.27 -2.15 2.82
N LEU A 354 1.33 -2.25 4.15
CA LEU A 354 2.42 -1.71 4.98
C LEU A 354 3.77 -2.42 4.76
N GLY A 355 3.80 -3.55 4.07
CA GLY A 355 5.00 -4.33 3.81
C GLY A 355 5.34 -5.38 4.88
N VAL A 356 4.41 -5.70 5.80
CA VAL A 356 4.55 -6.84 6.71
C VAL A 356 4.48 -8.14 5.91
N ARG A 357 5.46 -9.02 6.09
CA ARG A 357 5.58 -10.26 5.34
C ARG A 357 4.59 -11.29 5.86
N THR A 358 3.68 -11.76 5.00
CA THR A 358 2.63 -12.73 5.36
C THR A 358 2.96 -14.15 4.92
N SER A 359 3.62 -14.31 3.75
CA SER A 359 4.08 -15.60 3.23
C SER A 359 5.26 -15.42 2.29
N VAL A 360 6.03 -16.50 2.08
CA VAL A 360 7.12 -16.51 1.09
C VAL A 360 6.58 -16.24 -0.31
N ALA A 361 5.45 -16.85 -0.69
CA ALA A 361 4.84 -16.61 -1.99
C ALA A 361 4.50 -15.14 -2.20
N ALA A 362 3.84 -14.48 -1.21
CA ALA A 362 3.50 -13.06 -1.32
C ALA A 362 4.75 -12.15 -1.36
N LEU A 363 5.86 -12.55 -0.72
CA LEU A 363 7.14 -11.84 -0.81
C LEU A 363 7.73 -11.96 -2.22
N LEU A 364 7.72 -13.16 -2.81
CA LEU A 364 8.30 -13.41 -4.13
C LEU A 364 7.46 -12.83 -5.28
N ASP A 365 6.16 -12.60 -5.06
CA ASP A 365 5.28 -11.91 -6.01
C ASP A 365 5.54 -10.38 -6.06
N GLU A 366 6.23 -9.81 -5.05
CA GLU A 366 6.60 -8.39 -5.06
C GLU A 366 7.86 -8.14 -5.90
N PRO A 367 7.95 -7.04 -6.66
CA PRO A 367 9.19 -6.62 -7.30
C PRO A 367 10.33 -6.51 -6.29
N GLY A 368 11.48 -7.13 -6.58
CA GLY A 368 12.63 -7.17 -5.67
C GLY A 368 12.49 -8.13 -4.47
N GLY A 369 11.37 -8.85 -4.32
CA GLY A 369 11.14 -9.76 -3.19
C GLY A 369 12.11 -10.93 -3.12
N ALA A 370 12.56 -11.45 -4.27
CA ALA A 370 13.60 -12.49 -4.33
C ALA A 370 14.95 -11.96 -3.82
N ALA A 371 15.35 -10.76 -4.23
CA ALA A 371 16.57 -10.12 -3.76
C ALA A 371 16.53 -9.84 -2.25
N GLU A 372 15.38 -9.37 -1.74
CA GLU A 372 15.17 -9.18 -0.30
C GLU A 372 15.33 -10.50 0.46
N LEU A 373 14.69 -11.60 -0.01
CA LEU A 373 14.79 -12.91 0.63
C LEU A 373 16.24 -13.42 0.64
N LEU A 374 16.96 -13.31 -0.47
CA LEU A 374 18.34 -13.73 -0.58
C LEU A 374 19.27 -12.90 0.32
N THR A 375 19.08 -11.58 0.38
CA THR A 375 19.80 -10.68 1.29
C THR A 375 19.54 -11.05 2.76
N ARG A 376 18.29 -11.35 3.12
CA ARG A 376 17.97 -11.82 4.48
C ARG A 376 18.58 -13.18 4.79
N LEU A 377 18.62 -14.09 3.83
CA LEU A 377 19.30 -15.38 3.99
C LEU A 377 20.81 -15.23 4.16
N ALA A 378 21.42 -14.24 3.54
CA ALA A 378 22.85 -13.93 3.67
C ALA A 378 23.21 -13.20 4.98
N ASP A 379 22.23 -12.69 5.74
CA ASP A 379 22.47 -12.01 7.01
C ASP A 379 22.96 -13.02 8.08
N PRO A 380 24.20 -12.91 8.60
CA PRO A 380 24.77 -13.86 9.55
C PRO A 380 24.00 -13.94 10.88
N ASP A 381 23.29 -12.88 11.26
CA ASP A 381 22.51 -12.81 12.50
C ASP A 381 21.19 -13.60 12.43
N VAL A 382 20.79 -14.01 11.22
CA VAL A 382 19.55 -14.75 10.99
C VAL A 382 19.75 -16.25 11.25
N THR A 383 18.79 -16.88 11.92
CA THR A 383 18.79 -18.30 12.22
C THR A 383 17.78 -19.06 11.35
N VAL A 384 18.25 -19.96 10.52
CA VAL A 384 17.43 -20.79 9.61
C VAL A 384 17.76 -22.26 9.80
N GLY A 385 16.73 -23.12 9.86
CA GLY A 385 16.92 -24.57 9.94
C GLY A 385 17.12 -25.22 8.55
N PRO A 386 17.72 -26.45 8.48
CA PRO A 386 17.98 -27.12 7.19
C PRO A 386 16.72 -27.37 6.36
N ALA A 387 15.62 -27.79 6.98
CA ALA A 387 14.35 -28.03 6.30
C ALA A 387 13.72 -26.73 5.78
N GLN A 388 13.86 -25.64 6.54
CA GLN A 388 13.41 -24.32 6.13
C GLN A 388 14.23 -23.81 4.94
N LEU A 389 15.55 -23.91 5.01
CA LEU A 389 16.46 -23.51 3.92
C LEU A 389 16.13 -24.27 2.63
N HIS A 390 15.92 -25.59 2.72
CA HIS A 390 15.49 -26.42 1.59
C HIS A 390 14.15 -25.94 0.98
N ALA A 391 13.18 -25.58 1.82
CA ALA A 391 11.88 -25.10 1.34
C ALA A 391 11.98 -23.70 0.70
N LEU A 392 12.82 -22.82 1.27
CA LEU A 392 13.03 -21.46 0.74
C LEU A 392 13.71 -21.49 -0.63
N TYR A 393 14.78 -22.27 -0.78
CA TYR A 393 15.40 -22.47 -2.11
C TYR A 393 14.45 -23.13 -3.10
N GLY A 394 13.60 -24.06 -2.63
CA GLY A 394 12.57 -24.66 -3.45
C GLY A 394 11.52 -23.66 -3.95
N ALA A 395 11.17 -22.66 -3.15
CA ALA A 395 10.23 -21.59 -3.56
C ALA A 395 10.83 -20.65 -4.62
N LEU A 396 12.14 -20.42 -4.56
CA LEU A 396 12.82 -19.57 -5.55
C LEU A 396 12.86 -20.18 -6.96
N THR A 397 12.82 -21.52 -7.08
CA THR A 397 12.96 -22.19 -8.38
C THR A 397 11.80 -21.93 -9.36
N ASP A 398 10.71 -21.33 -8.92
CA ASP A 398 9.56 -20.98 -9.79
C ASP A 398 9.69 -19.58 -10.43
N LEU A 399 10.77 -18.85 -10.11
CA LEU A 399 11.02 -17.49 -10.62
C LEU A 399 11.77 -17.51 -11.95
N ASP A 400 11.63 -16.43 -12.71
CA ASP A 400 12.44 -16.19 -13.90
C ASP A 400 13.84 -15.69 -13.49
N PRO A 401 14.93 -16.30 -14.02
CA PRO A 401 16.28 -15.84 -13.73
C PRO A 401 16.56 -14.37 -14.07
N ASP A 402 15.85 -13.81 -15.05
CA ASP A 402 16.01 -12.40 -15.46
C ASP A 402 15.43 -11.42 -14.42
N ASP A 403 14.53 -11.88 -13.55
CA ASP A 403 13.90 -11.06 -12.49
C ASP A 403 14.67 -11.08 -11.16
N VAL A 404 15.75 -11.87 -11.05
CA VAL A 404 16.47 -12.07 -9.79
C VAL A 404 17.84 -11.39 -9.81
N THR A 405 18.05 -10.42 -8.93
CA THR A 405 19.38 -9.86 -8.68
C THR A 405 20.21 -10.86 -7.90
N LEU A 406 21.37 -11.21 -8.47
CA LEU A 406 22.27 -12.22 -7.89
C LEU A 406 22.98 -11.64 -6.65
N PRO A 407 22.98 -12.37 -5.51
CA PRO A 407 23.71 -11.96 -4.33
C PRO A 407 25.18 -12.40 -4.41
N ASP A 408 26.06 -11.69 -3.73
CA ASP A 408 27.48 -12.08 -3.58
C ASP A 408 27.65 -13.25 -2.60
N GLU A 409 26.73 -13.38 -1.64
CA GLU A 409 26.77 -14.38 -0.59
C GLU A 409 25.47 -15.20 -0.55
N LEU A 410 25.58 -16.48 -0.22
CA LEU A 410 24.47 -17.41 -0.08
C LEU A 410 24.57 -18.17 1.24
N ARG A 411 23.44 -18.59 1.78
CA ARG A 411 23.39 -19.48 2.94
C ARG A 411 23.42 -20.93 2.49
N ALA A 412 24.41 -21.69 2.94
CA ALA A 412 24.65 -23.06 2.52
C ALA A 412 24.82 -24.00 3.70
N VAL A 413 24.75 -25.29 3.44
CA VAL A 413 25.10 -26.37 4.40
C VAL A 413 26.53 -26.80 4.15
N VAL A 414 27.41 -26.67 5.15
CA VAL A 414 28.81 -27.07 5.13
C VAL A 414 29.07 -28.02 6.28
N GLY A 415 29.43 -29.27 5.99
CA GLY A 415 29.69 -30.25 7.05
C GLY A 415 28.54 -30.55 8.01
N GLY A 416 27.31 -30.19 7.62
CA GLY A 416 26.11 -30.35 8.45
C GLY A 416 25.71 -29.07 9.21
N GLU A 417 26.55 -28.05 9.21
CA GLU A 417 26.27 -26.71 9.78
C GLU A 417 25.76 -25.79 8.68
N ILE A 418 24.98 -24.78 9.07
CA ILE A 418 24.46 -23.76 8.15
C ILE A 418 25.32 -22.50 8.28
N GLU A 419 25.93 -22.10 7.18
CA GLU A 419 26.85 -20.97 7.11
C GLU A 419 26.53 -20.06 5.94
N VAL A 420 26.93 -18.78 6.01
CA VAL A 420 26.94 -17.84 4.90
C VAL A 420 28.28 -17.99 4.16
N VAL A 421 28.22 -18.14 2.86
CA VAL A 421 29.38 -18.43 2.01
C VAL A 421 29.33 -17.56 0.76
N ASP A 422 30.52 -17.37 0.12
CA ASP A 422 30.61 -16.75 -1.19
C ASP A 422 29.79 -17.55 -2.23
N ALA A 423 28.93 -16.87 -2.99
CA ALA A 423 28.03 -17.51 -3.97
C ALA A 423 28.78 -18.32 -5.03
N GLY A 424 29.99 -17.86 -5.45
CA GLY A 424 30.81 -18.55 -6.44
C GLY A 424 31.39 -19.89 -5.95
N THR A 425 31.37 -20.14 -4.63
CA THR A 425 31.82 -21.42 -4.03
C THR A 425 30.70 -22.40 -3.79
N ALA A 426 29.44 -21.94 -3.78
CA ALA A 426 28.27 -22.74 -3.50
C ALA A 426 27.95 -23.73 -4.63
N LEU A 427 27.43 -24.93 -4.28
CA LEU A 427 27.02 -25.95 -5.21
C LEU A 427 25.59 -26.40 -4.89
N VAL A 428 24.76 -26.57 -5.91
CA VAL A 428 23.43 -27.17 -5.74
C VAL A 428 23.53 -28.67 -5.53
N ALA A 429 22.91 -29.19 -4.48
CA ALA A 429 22.91 -30.58 -4.12
C ALA A 429 21.95 -31.40 -5.02
N ASP A 430 22.45 -31.94 -6.12
CA ASP A 430 21.68 -32.70 -7.12
C ASP A 430 22.00 -34.18 -7.18
N ALA A 431 23.06 -34.66 -6.51
CA ALA A 431 23.56 -36.04 -6.59
C ALA A 431 23.75 -36.63 -5.19
N PRO A 432 22.79 -37.41 -4.67
CA PRO A 432 22.85 -37.98 -3.32
C PRO A 432 23.97 -39.00 -3.13
N ASP A 433 24.40 -39.67 -4.18
CA ASP A 433 25.55 -40.60 -4.16
C ASP A 433 26.91 -39.90 -3.96
N LEU A 434 27.00 -38.60 -4.32
CA LEU A 434 28.20 -37.78 -4.15
C LEU A 434 28.23 -37.03 -2.81
N MET A 435 27.15 -37.05 -2.02
CA MET A 435 27.07 -36.33 -0.74
C MET A 435 28.22 -36.70 0.23
N PRO A 436 28.66 -37.94 0.35
CA PRO A 436 29.81 -38.30 1.20
C PRO A 436 31.11 -37.60 0.79
N LEU A 437 31.28 -37.28 -0.50
CA LEU A 437 32.45 -36.56 -1.03
C LEU A 437 32.35 -35.07 -0.86
N ALA A 438 31.14 -34.58 -0.66
CA ALA A 438 30.82 -33.15 -0.63
C ALA A 438 30.88 -32.53 0.77
N VAL A 439 31.34 -33.23 1.82
CA VAL A 439 31.30 -32.76 3.23
C VAL A 439 31.93 -31.36 3.45
N ARG A 440 32.91 -31.00 2.63
CA ARG A 440 33.58 -29.67 2.73
C ARG A 440 33.08 -28.66 1.72
N HIS A 441 32.15 -29.02 0.86
CA HIS A 441 31.58 -28.10 -0.11
C HIS A 441 30.35 -27.41 0.47
N PRO A 442 30.17 -26.12 0.21
CA PRO A 442 28.95 -25.43 0.54
C PRO A 442 27.79 -25.92 -0.35
N LEU A 443 26.79 -26.55 0.25
CA LEU A 443 25.68 -27.15 -0.48
C LEU A 443 24.41 -26.35 -0.32
N LEU A 444 23.76 -25.99 -1.43
CA LEU A 444 22.42 -25.43 -1.46
C LEU A 444 21.40 -26.58 -1.52
N PRO A 445 20.62 -26.78 -0.46
CA PRO A 445 19.67 -27.89 -0.39
C PRO A 445 18.40 -27.55 -1.18
N VAL A 446 18.06 -28.43 -2.13
CA VAL A 446 16.82 -28.34 -2.92
C VAL A 446 16.39 -29.76 -3.33
N ARG A 447 15.13 -29.90 -3.75
CA ARG A 447 14.71 -31.17 -4.36
C ARG A 447 15.53 -31.43 -5.63
N PRO A 448 16.06 -32.67 -5.84
CA PRO A 448 16.88 -32.94 -7.01
C PRO A 448 16.21 -32.63 -8.36
N SER A 449 14.88 -32.77 -8.44
CA SER A 449 14.10 -32.42 -9.62
C SER A 449 14.07 -30.93 -9.93
N ARG A 450 14.48 -30.08 -8.97
CA ARG A 450 14.51 -28.61 -9.08
C ARG A 450 15.93 -28.04 -9.02
N ALA A 451 16.91 -28.94 -9.03
CA ALA A 451 18.31 -28.54 -8.87
C ALA A 451 18.85 -27.79 -10.09
N ALA A 452 18.37 -28.12 -11.29
CA ALA A 452 18.79 -27.45 -12.51
C ALA A 452 18.27 -26.00 -12.54
N GLU A 453 17.00 -25.78 -12.20
CA GLU A 453 16.35 -24.48 -12.13
C GLU A 453 17.00 -23.58 -11.07
N LEU A 454 17.32 -24.13 -9.88
CA LEU A 454 18.01 -23.35 -8.85
C LEU A 454 19.45 -22.97 -9.28
N ALA A 455 20.15 -23.89 -9.95
CA ALA A 455 21.50 -23.64 -10.43
C ALA A 455 21.53 -22.54 -11.52
N GLU A 456 20.54 -22.53 -12.42
CA GLU A 456 20.35 -21.52 -13.44
C GLU A 456 19.97 -20.16 -12.81
N LEU A 457 19.00 -20.16 -11.90
CA LEU A 457 18.51 -18.97 -11.21
C LEU A 457 19.63 -18.24 -10.45
N LEU A 458 20.45 -18.96 -9.69
CA LEU A 458 21.51 -18.40 -8.86
C LEU A 458 22.88 -18.36 -9.58
N GLN A 459 22.98 -18.83 -10.83
CA GLN A 459 24.20 -18.92 -11.63
C GLN A 459 25.32 -19.69 -10.90
N VAL A 460 24.97 -20.72 -10.16
CA VAL A 460 25.89 -21.60 -9.42
C VAL A 460 25.98 -22.98 -10.07
N ARG A 461 27.07 -23.71 -9.82
CA ARG A 461 27.26 -25.04 -10.37
C ARG A 461 26.52 -26.09 -9.55
N ARG A 462 26.22 -27.24 -10.17
CA ARG A 462 25.72 -28.42 -9.50
C ARG A 462 26.84 -29.29 -8.94
N LEU A 463 26.54 -30.05 -7.89
CA LEU A 463 27.47 -30.97 -7.29
C LEU A 463 27.96 -32.03 -8.31
N SER A 464 27.05 -32.59 -9.11
CA SER A 464 27.35 -33.57 -10.15
C SER A 464 28.29 -33.08 -11.26
N GLU A 465 28.33 -31.77 -11.47
CA GLU A 465 29.22 -31.12 -12.48
C GLU A 465 30.61 -30.80 -11.92
N THR A 466 30.74 -30.74 -10.60
CA THR A 466 31.97 -30.29 -9.93
C THR A 466 32.75 -31.43 -9.34
N VAL A 467 32.05 -32.41 -8.73
CA VAL A 467 32.67 -33.55 -8.09
C VAL A 467 32.65 -34.74 -9.06
N THR A 468 33.83 -35.09 -9.58
CA THR A 468 34.01 -36.28 -10.41
C THR A 468 34.53 -37.44 -9.55
N ALA A 469 33.98 -38.60 -9.74
CA ALA A 469 34.36 -39.82 -8.99
C ALA A 469 34.27 -41.04 -9.91
N GLU A 470 35.41 -41.66 -10.20
CA GLU A 470 35.49 -42.84 -11.03
C GLU A 470 35.57 -44.11 -10.13
N VAL A 471 34.80 -45.12 -10.48
CA VAL A 471 34.82 -46.40 -9.78
C VAL A 471 36.05 -47.20 -10.18
N ARG A 472 36.85 -47.64 -9.20
CA ARG A 472 38.07 -48.47 -9.40
C ARG A 472 37.91 -49.90 -9.01
N SER A 473 37.09 -50.17 -8.03
CA SER A 473 36.87 -51.56 -7.57
C SER A 473 36.17 -52.40 -8.65
N GLU A 474 36.47 -53.69 -8.70
CA GLU A 474 35.77 -54.61 -9.57
C GLU A 474 34.43 -55.02 -8.93
N GLY A 475 33.36 -55.02 -9.72
CA GLY A 475 32.02 -55.42 -9.29
C GLY A 475 31.49 -56.61 -10.07
N VAL A 476 30.59 -57.33 -9.45
CA VAL A 476 29.85 -58.45 -10.07
C VAL A 476 28.54 -57.97 -10.59
N ARG A 477 28.22 -58.22 -11.85
CA ARG A 477 26.99 -57.84 -12.49
C ARG A 477 25.79 -58.66 -12.01
N HIS A 478 24.74 -58.02 -11.59
CA HIS A 478 23.47 -58.63 -11.19
C HIS A 478 22.32 -58.08 -12.02
N GLU A 479 21.28 -58.86 -12.22
CA GLU A 479 20.01 -58.44 -12.81
C GLU A 479 19.11 -57.85 -11.71
N VAL A 480 18.37 -56.81 -12.03
CA VAL A 480 17.40 -56.21 -11.09
C VAL A 480 16.17 -57.12 -11.01
N PRO A 481 15.71 -57.51 -9.80
CA PRO A 481 14.54 -58.37 -9.61
C PRO A 481 13.28 -57.77 -10.27
N ASP A 482 12.42 -58.64 -10.82
CA ASP A 482 11.20 -58.21 -11.52
C ASP A 482 10.24 -57.44 -10.60
N GLU A 483 10.16 -57.79 -9.33
CA GLU A 483 9.35 -57.13 -8.31
C GLU A 483 9.77 -55.67 -8.14
N VAL A 484 11.08 -55.41 -8.15
CA VAL A 484 11.64 -54.06 -8.07
C VAL A 484 11.34 -53.25 -9.34
N ARG A 485 11.44 -53.89 -10.53
CA ARG A 485 11.08 -53.25 -11.80
C ARG A 485 9.60 -52.90 -11.88
N VAL A 486 8.73 -53.77 -11.38
CA VAL A 486 7.30 -53.52 -11.29
C VAL A 486 7.03 -52.31 -10.35
N LEU A 487 7.77 -52.25 -9.24
CA LEU A 487 7.66 -51.17 -8.27
C LEU A 487 8.08 -49.83 -8.83
N LEU A 488 9.25 -49.75 -9.46
CA LEU A 488 9.89 -48.50 -9.90
C LEU A 488 9.48 -48.06 -11.32
N GLY A 489 8.95 -48.98 -12.13
CA GLY A 489 8.51 -48.72 -13.49
C GLY A 489 9.60 -48.83 -14.57
N PRO A 490 9.31 -48.39 -15.82
CA PRO A 490 10.13 -48.71 -17.01
C PRO A 490 11.48 -47.98 -17.05
N ALA A 491 11.71 -46.97 -16.21
CA ALA A 491 12.99 -46.26 -16.12
C ALA A 491 14.02 -47.00 -15.24
N THR A 492 13.65 -48.11 -14.64
CA THR A 492 14.54 -48.91 -13.79
C THR A 492 15.67 -49.52 -14.62
N PRO A 493 16.95 -49.39 -14.22
CA PRO A 493 18.06 -50.10 -14.87
C PRO A 493 17.82 -51.60 -14.90
N ASP A 494 18.26 -52.26 -15.95
CA ASP A 494 18.15 -53.74 -16.08
C ASP A 494 19.11 -54.47 -15.17
N THR A 495 20.26 -53.85 -14.88
CA THR A 495 21.36 -54.45 -14.14
C THR A 495 22.06 -53.43 -13.28
N TYR A 496 22.76 -53.94 -12.26
CA TYR A 496 23.67 -53.17 -11.41
C TYR A 496 24.95 -53.98 -11.14
N PHE A 497 26.01 -53.34 -10.63
CA PHE A 497 27.24 -53.97 -10.21
C PHE A 497 27.33 -53.97 -8.69
N GLU A 498 27.45 -55.14 -8.10
CA GLU A 498 27.66 -55.32 -6.67
C GLU A 498 29.16 -55.46 -6.38
N HIS A 499 29.64 -54.71 -5.39
CA HIS A 499 31.04 -54.68 -4.95
C HIS A 499 31.15 -55.18 -3.51
N GLU A 500 32.22 -55.86 -3.17
CA GLU A 500 32.54 -56.16 -1.77
C GLU A 500 32.87 -54.88 -0.99
N SER A 501 33.59 -53.95 -1.65
CA SER A 501 33.79 -52.57 -1.23
C SER A 501 33.84 -51.69 -2.48
N LEU A 502 32.99 -50.70 -2.57
CA LEU A 502 32.94 -49.78 -3.69
C LEU A 502 33.97 -48.66 -3.47
N VAL A 503 35.13 -48.78 -4.12
CA VAL A 503 36.26 -47.85 -3.97
C VAL A 503 36.40 -46.98 -5.21
N LEU A 504 36.56 -45.69 -4.98
CA LEU A 504 36.79 -44.66 -6.01
C LEU A 504 38.28 -44.46 -6.33
N ASP A 505 38.55 -43.66 -7.32
CA ASP A 505 39.91 -43.34 -7.80
C ASP A 505 40.79 -42.63 -6.76
N ASP A 506 40.18 -41.86 -5.83
CA ASP A 506 40.83 -41.19 -4.70
C ASP A 506 40.99 -42.11 -3.45
N GLY A 507 40.48 -43.35 -3.52
CA GLY A 507 40.49 -44.29 -2.42
C GLY A 507 39.32 -44.17 -1.44
N THR A 508 38.35 -43.28 -1.69
CA THR A 508 37.14 -43.16 -0.89
C THR A 508 36.20 -44.34 -1.11
N GLU A 509 35.60 -44.84 -0.06
CA GLU A 509 34.56 -45.88 -0.11
C GLU A 509 33.18 -45.27 -0.10
N LEU A 510 32.27 -45.75 -0.97
CA LEU A 510 30.87 -45.35 -1.03
C LEU A 510 29.93 -46.56 -0.88
N ASP A 511 28.71 -46.32 -0.41
CA ASP A 511 27.65 -47.32 -0.41
C ASP A 511 27.12 -47.60 -1.82
N TRP A 512 27.05 -46.57 -2.64
CA TRP A 512 26.59 -46.65 -4.04
C TRP A 512 27.09 -45.47 -4.88
N ARG A 513 27.09 -45.65 -6.19
CA ARG A 513 27.44 -44.64 -7.20
C ARG A 513 26.64 -44.89 -8.49
N LEU A 514 25.96 -43.87 -9.00
CA LEU A 514 25.41 -43.86 -10.35
C LEU A 514 26.36 -43.07 -11.25
N THR A 515 27.04 -43.75 -12.15
CA THR A 515 27.98 -43.10 -13.07
C THR A 515 27.26 -42.33 -14.17
N PRO A 516 27.92 -41.36 -14.85
CA PRO A 516 27.29 -40.52 -15.88
C PRO A 516 26.73 -41.30 -17.09
N ASP A 517 27.22 -42.50 -17.33
CA ASP A 517 26.72 -43.43 -18.37
C ASP A 517 25.46 -44.21 -17.93
N GLY A 518 24.97 -43.97 -16.71
CA GLY A 518 23.78 -44.64 -16.15
C GLY A 518 24.05 -45.98 -15.51
N THR A 519 25.35 -46.37 -15.31
CA THR A 519 25.70 -47.62 -14.63
C THR A 519 25.61 -47.45 -13.12
N LEU A 520 24.87 -48.35 -12.47
CA LEU A 520 24.76 -48.39 -11.01
C LEU A 520 25.78 -49.35 -10.41
N HIS A 521 26.57 -48.85 -9.46
CA HIS A 521 27.50 -49.59 -8.61
C HIS A 521 27.08 -49.47 -7.15
N ALA A 522 27.11 -50.55 -6.38
CA ALA A 522 26.77 -50.51 -4.96
C ALA A 522 27.54 -51.58 -4.17
N ALA A 523 27.82 -51.26 -2.90
CA ALA A 523 28.48 -52.17 -1.97
C ALA A 523 27.53 -52.67 -0.86
N THR A 524 26.36 -52.06 -0.71
CA THR A 524 25.39 -52.44 0.31
C THR A 524 24.00 -52.62 -0.30
N LEU A 525 23.14 -53.40 0.35
CA LEU A 525 21.75 -53.60 -0.09
C LEU A 525 20.99 -52.24 -0.12
N GLU A 526 21.19 -51.40 0.90
CA GLU A 526 20.64 -50.07 0.98
C GLU A 526 21.16 -49.19 -0.16
N GLY A 527 22.44 -49.35 -0.53
CA GLY A 527 23.06 -48.67 -1.67
C GLY A 527 22.43 -49.09 -2.99
N VAL A 528 22.20 -50.40 -3.22
CA VAL A 528 21.46 -50.91 -4.39
C VAL A 528 20.07 -50.30 -4.45
N ALA A 529 19.33 -50.31 -3.33
CA ALA A 529 17.98 -49.81 -3.26
C ALA A 529 17.93 -48.30 -3.53
N ALA A 530 18.82 -47.52 -2.93
CA ALA A 530 18.95 -46.09 -3.13
C ALA A 530 19.27 -45.74 -4.59
N GLY A 531 20.26 -46.46 -5.16
CA GLY A 531 20.69 -46.23 -6.54
C GLY A 531 19.62 -46.57 -7.58
N LEU A 532 18.91 -47.69 -7.42
CA LEU A 532 17.80 -48.09 -8.31
C LEU A 532 16.65 -47.10 -8.23
N ALA A 533 16.25 -46.70 -7.00
CA ALA A 533 15.20 -45.70 -6.80
C ALA A 533 15.60 -44.34 -7.38
N TRP A 534 16.87 -43.96 -7.25
CA TRP A 534 17.39 -42.71 -7.83
C TRP A 534 17.39 -42.75 -9.36
N ALA A 535 17.95 -43.80 -9.96
CA ALA A 535 18.00 -43.98 -11.41
C ALA A 535 16.60 -44.00 -12.07
N ALA A 536 15.60 -44.54 -11.36
CA ALA A 536 14.20 -44.54 -11.79
C ALA A 536 13.44 -43.25 -11.48
N ALA A 537 14.08 -42.20 -10.93
CA ALA A 537 13.44 -40.97 -10.44
C ALA A 537 12.34 -41.22 -9.40
N GLN A 538 12.48 -42.30 -8.59
CA GLN A 538 11.54 -42.72 -7.55
C GLN A 538 12.22 -42.73 -6.17
N TRP A 539 13.03 -41.70 -5.88
CA TRP A 539 13.81 -41.58 -4.64
C TRP A 539 13.03 -41.87 -3.34
N PRO A 540 11.78 -41.46 -3.18
CA PRO A 540 11.00 -41.76 -1.97
C PRO A 540 10.82 -43.26 -1.71
N ARG A 541 10.85 -44.08 -2.76
CA ARG A 541 10.60 -45.53 -2.69
C ARG A 541 11.84 -46.39 -2.32
N ARG A 542 13.00 -45.76 -2.07
CA ARG A 542 14.23 -46.52 -1.77
C ARG A 542 14.10 -47.51 -0.62
N PHE A 543 13.28 -47.22 0.38
CA PHE A 543 13.02 -48.13 1.50
C PHE A 543 12.11 -49.29 1.12
N GLU A 544 11.15 -49.10 0.24
CA GLU A 544 10.33 -50.18 -0.33
C GLU A 544 11.20 -51.10 -1.20
N VAL A 545 12.10 -50.49 -1.99
CA VAL A 545 13.07 -51.28 -2.81
C VAL A 545 14.00 -52.09 -1.92
N ALA A 546 14.52 -51.53 -0.83
CA ALA A 546 15.34 -52.25 0.12
C ALA A 546 14.58 -53.45 0.72
N ALA A 547 13.33 -53.29 1.12
CA ALA A 547 12.49 -54.34 1.63
C ALA A 547 12.21 -55.45 0.62
N LEU A 548 12.06 -55.12 -0.69
CA LEU A 548 11.90 -56.12 -1.77
C LEU A 548 13.18 -56.85 -2.13
N LEU A 549 14.33 -56.18 -2.03
CA LEU A 549 15.64 -56.80 -2.24
C LEU A 549 15.97 -57.79 -1.13
N GLU A 550 15.56 -57.50 0.11
CA GLU A 550 15.72 -58.38 1.26
C GLU A 550 14.77 -59.58 1.20
N ASP A 551 13.50 -59.34 0.85
CA ASP A 551 12.47 -60.36 0.74
C ASP A 551 11.48 -60.03 -0.39
N PRO A 552 11.63 -60.67 -1.58
CA PRO A 552 10.74 -60.43 -2.73
C PRO A 552 9.27 -60.80 -2.50
N GLU A 553 8.95 -61.67 -1.53
CA GLU A 553 7.57 -62.08 -1.23
C GLU A 553 6.75 -60.96 -0.59
N ARG A 554 7.38 -59.87 -0.11
CA ARG A 554 6.70 -58.70 0.49
C ARG A 554 6.02 -57.79 -0.51
N GLY A 555 6.06 -58.09 -1.81
CA GLY A 555 5.47 -57.27 -2.86
C GLY A 555 3.98 -56.98 -2.67
N GLU A 556 3.20 -57.98 -2.23
CA GLU A 556 1.76 -57.85 -1.96
C GLU A 556 1.51 -56.95 -0.74
N GLU A 557 2.27 -57.14 0.36
CA GLU A 557 2.18 -56.31 1.59
C GLU A 557 2.45 -54.85 1.28
N LEU A 558 3.48 -54.54 0.51
CA LEU A 558 3.83 -53.17 0.12
C LEU A 558 2.80 -52.52 -0.83
N ALA A 559 2.15 -53.36 -1.68
CA ALA A 559 1.07 -52.85 -2.53
C ALA A 559 -0.19 -52.47 -1.72
N GLU A 560 -0.52 -53.27 -0.70
CA GLU A 560 -1.64 -53.00 0.22
C GLU A 560 -1.39 -51.75 1.09
N ALA A 561 -0.14 -51.57 1.56
CA ALA A 561 0.23 -50.41 2.37
C ALA A 561 -0.02 -49.05 1.64
N ARG A 562 0.06 -49.03 0.31
CA ARG A 562 -0.20 -47.84 -0.51
C ARG A 562 -1.67 -47.42 -0.60
N TRP A 563 -2.60 -48.24 -0.17
CA TRP A 563 -4.03 -47.85 -0.15
C TRP A 563 -4.30 -46.78 0.91
N PHE A 564 -3.34 -46.51 1.79
CA PHE A 564 -3.45 -45.56 2.90
C PHE A 564 -2.56 -44.29 2.74
N ASP A 565 -1.77 -44.22 1.64
CA ASP A 565 -1.00 -43.06 1.22
C ASP A 565 -1.87 -42.13 0.32
#